data_0068a6236ad0c5bb35cf4f26554ab291
#
_entry.id   0068a6236ad0c5bb35cf4f26554ab291
#
_cell.length_a   1.000
_cell.length_b   1.000
_cell.length_c   1.000
_cell.angle_alpha   90.00
_cell.angle_beta   90.00
_cell.angle_gamma   90.00
#
_symmetry.space_group_name_H-M   'P 1'
#
loop_
_entity.id
_entity.type
_entity.pdbx_description
1 polymer ?
#
loop_
_entity_poly.entity_id
_entity_poly.type
_entity_poly.pdbx_seq_one_letter_code
_entity_poly.pdbx_strand_id
1 'polypeptide(L)' 'MSRLPSLKYRDVVACLRSNGFEYLRPGKGSHEFWINRQTQKVTMIACHPGDIPRGTLRAIIAQTGLTVEEFLK' A
#
# COMPACT_ATOMS: atom_id res chain seq x y z
N MET A 1 7.28 -4.15 19.34
CA MET A 1 6.49 -3.16 18.61
C MET A 1 7.17 -2.80 17.31
N SER A 2 6.45 -2.86 16.21
CA SER A 2 7.05 -2.62 14.91
C SER A 2 7.26 -1.15 14.65
N ARG A 3 8.40 -0.83 14.09
CA ARG A 3 8.65 0.50 13.58
C ARG A 3 8.26 0.58 12.13
N LEU A 4 7.56 1.63 11.77
CA LEU A 4 7.17 1.87 10.40
C LEU A 4 8.27 2.70 9.73
N PRO A 5 9.02 2.13 8.77
CA PRO A 5 10.05 2.89 8.07
C PRO A 5 9.43 3.89 7.10
N SER A 6 10.25 4.83 6.64
CA SER A 6 9.83 5.72 5.56
C SER A 6 9.86 4.95 4.25
N LEU A 7 8.75 4.99 3.52
CA LEU A 7 8.64 4.28 2.25
C LEU A 7 8.21 5.23 1.14
N LYS A 8 8.68 4.92 -0.06
CA LYS A 8 8.28 5.63 -1.26
C LYS A 8 7.22 4.81 -2.00
N TYR A 9 6.60 5.41 -3.01
CA TYR A 9 5.60 4.74 -3.83
C TYR A 9 6.09 3.36 -4.31
N ARG A 10 7.30 3.29 -4.86
CA ARG A 10 7.82 2.02 -5.39
C ARG A 10 7.99 0.96 -4.30
N ASP A 11 8.34 1.37 -3.08
CA ASP A 11 8.48 0.44 -1.97
C ASP A 11 7.13 -0.14 -1.56
N VAL A 12 6.12 0.72 -1.52
CA VAL A 12 4.76 0.29 -1.19
C VAL A 12 4.22 -0.66 -2.26
N VAL A 13 4.45 -0.36 -3.53
CA VAL A 13 4.04 -1.24 -4.63
C VAL A 13 4.70 -2.61 -4.49
N ALA A 14 6.00 -2.64 -4.18
CA ALA A 14 6.71 -3.90 -4.00
C ALA A 14 6.10 -4.71 -2.85
N CYS A 15 5.79 -4.05 -1.73
CA CYS A 15 5.16 -4.72 -0.59
C CYS A 15 3.76 -5.23 -0.94
N LEU A 16 2.98 -4.43 -1.67
CA LEU A 16 1.65 -4.86 -2.10
C LEU A 16 1.72 -6.09 -2.98
N ARG A 17 2.62 -6.08 -3.99
CA ARG A 17 2.78 -7.22 -4.88
C ARG A 17 3.23 -8.47 -4.14
N SER A 18 4.15 -8.33 -3.19
CA SER A 18 4.62 -9.44 -2.38
C SER A 18 3.51 -10.07 -1.54
N ASN A 19 2.48 -9.30 -1.24
CA ASN A 19 1.37 -9.74 -0.40
C ASN A 19 0.10 -10.03 -1.21
N GLY A 20 0.25 -10.24 -2.52
CA GLY A 20 -0.85 -10.70 -3.34
C GLY A 20 -1.76 -9.62 -3.90
N PHE A 21 -1.36 -8.37 -3.79
CA PHE A 21 -2.12 -7.26 -4.37
C PHE A 21 -1.67 -7.01 -5.79
N GLU A 22 -2.58 -6.56 -6.62
CA GLU A 22 -2.30 -6.18 -8.00
C GLU A 22 -2.99 -4.87 -8.33
N TYR A 23 -2.49 -4.19 -9.33
CA TYR A 23 -3.10 -2.96 -9.81
C TYR A 23 -4.52 -3.24 -10.30
N LEU A 24 -5.47 -2.45 -9.85
CA LEU A 24 -6.87 -2.63 -10.23
C LEU A 24 -7.30 -1.62 -11.30
N ARG A 25 -7.17 -0.35 -10.99
CA ARG A 25 -7.59 0.71 -11.91
C ARG A 25 -7.10 2.06 -11.42
N PRO A 26 -7.06 3.08 -12.28
CA PRO A 26 -6.72 4.42 -11.83
C PRO A 26 -7.85 4.99 -10.99
N GLY A 27 -7.48 5.88 -10.07
CA GLY A 27 -8.42 6.69 -9.34
C GLY A 27 -8.36 8.13 -9.84
N LYS A 28 -8.76 9.05 -8.99
CA LYS A 28 -8.74 10.46 -9.33
C LYS A 28 -7.32 11.00 -9.24
N GLY A 29 -6.92 11.79 -10.24
CA GLY A 29 -5.57 12.38 -10.26
C GLY A 29 -4.51 11.31 -10.34
N SER A 30 -3.53 11.36 -9.43
CA SER A 30 -2.43 10.40 -9.38
C SER A 30 -2.75 9.17 -8.53
N HIS A 31 -3.98 9.01 -8.09
CA HIS A 31 -4.37 7.88 -7.25
C HIS A 31 -4.51 6.61 -8.07
N GLU A 32 -4.23 5.47 -7.42
CA GLU A 32 -4.37 4.15 -8.00
C GLU A 32 -5.04 3.23 -6.99
N PHE A 33 -5.89 2.34 -7.48
CA PHE A 33 -6.50 1.31 -6.63
C PHE A 33 -5.79 -0.01 -6.85
N TRP A 34 -5.49 -0.69 -5.76
CA TRP A 34 -4.84 -1.99 -5.76
C TRP A 34 -5.71 -2.98 -5.01
N ILE A 35 -5.79 -4.21 -5.48
CA ILE A 35 -6.70 -5.22 -4.94
C ILE A 35 -5.98 -6.54 -4.70
N ASN A 36 -6.36 -7.21 -3.61
CA ASN A 36 -6.05 -8.61 -3.38
C ASN A 36 -7.34 -9.38 -3.70
N ARG A 37 -7.34 -10.13 -4.79
CA ARG A 37 -8.55 -10.79 -5.24
C ARG A 37 -8.98 -11.94 -4.34
N GLN A 38 -8.05 -12.55 -3.60
CA GLN A 38 -8.37 -13.60 -2.65
C GLN A 38 -9.14 -13.09 -1.45
N THR A 39 -8.74 -11.95 -0.92
CA THR A 39 -9.36 -11.38 0.28
C THR A 39 -10.39 -10.31 -0.04
N GLN A 40 -10.45 -9.86 -1.28
CA GLN A 40 -11.30 -8.75 -1.73
C GLN A 40 -10.96 -7.42 -1.05
N LYS A 41 -9.76 -7.31 -0.49
CA LYS A 41 -9.30 -6.05 0.10
C LYS A 41 -8.77 -5.12 -0.97
N VAL A 42 -9.09 -3.85 -0.83
CA VAL A 42 -8.68 -2.81 -1.79
C VAL A 42 -8.00 -1.70 -1.01
N THR A 43 -6.91 -1.18 -1.55
CA THR A 43 -6.28 0.01 -1.00
C THR A 43 -6.04 1.02 -2.12
N MET A 44 -5.91 2.29 -1.74
CA MET A 44 -5.65 3.36 -2.69
C MET A 44 -4.32 4.00 -2.35
N ILE A 45 -3.47 4.17 -3.35
CA ILE A 45 -2.18 4.83 -3.16
C ILE A 45 -2.04 5.97 -4.17
N ALA A 46 -1.28 6.99 -3.78
CA ALA A 46 -0.98 8.12 -4.66
C ALA A 46 0.41 7.96 -5.22
N CYS A 47 0.52 8.12 -6.53
CA CYS A 47 1.81 8.00 -7.22
C CYS A 47 2.44 9.38 -7.33
N HIS A 48 3.22 9.76 -6.31
CA HIS A 48 4.00 10.99 -6.40
C HIS A 48 5.36 10.82 -5.74
N PRO A 49 6.32 11.71 -6.08
CA PRO A 49 7.69 11.56 -5.60
C PRO A 49 7.78 11.80 -4.09
N GLY A 50 8.85 11.31 -3.51
CA GLY A 50 9.14 11.52 -2.10
C GLY A 50 8.53 10.43 -1.22
N ASP A 51 8.75 10.58 0.06
CA ASP A 51 8.28 9.62 1.04
C ASP A 51 6.77 9.77 1.25
N ILE A 52 6.11 8.64 1.42
CA ILE A 52 4.70 8.63 1.74
C ILE A 52 4.54 9.04 3.21
N PRO A 53 3.68 10.03 3.51
CA PRO A 53 3.48 10.43 4.91
C PRO A 53 3.06 9.24 5.78
N ARG A 54 3.52 9.22 7.03
CA ARG A 54 3.27 8.08 7.91
C ARG A 54 1.79 7.77 8.10
N GLY A 55 0.97 8.79 8.27
CA GLY A 55 -0.47 8.59 8.42
C GLY A 55 -1.09 7.93 7.20
N THR A 56 -0.67 8.37 6.02
CA THR A 56 -1.13 7.79 4.76
C THR A 56 -0.65 6.34 4.64
N LEU A 57 0.60 6.09 4.99
CA LEU A 57 1.17 4.74 4.93
C LEU A 57 0.44 3.79 5.88
N ARG A 58 0.14 4.25 7.10
CA ARG A 58 -0.62 3.43 8.05
C ARG A 58 -2.01 3.11 7.53
N ALA A 59 -2.65 4.08 6.86
CA ALA A 59 -3.98 3.86 6.28
C ALA A 59 -3.92 2.82 5.17
N ILE A 60 -2.89 2.88 4.31
CA ILE A 60 -2.69 1.90 3.24
C ILE A 60 -2.56 0.50 3.85
N ILE A 61 -1.68 0.36 4.85
CA ILE A 61 -1.46 -0.95 5.48
C ILE A 61 -2.74 -1.46 6.13
N ALA A 62 -3.46 -0.59 6.83
CA ALA A 62 -4.72 -0.99 7.47
C ALA A 62 -5.73 -1.50 6.44
N GLN A 63 -5.81 -0.85 5.28
CA GLN A 63 -6.73 -1.26 4.21
C GLN A 63 -6.38 -2.62 3.63
N THR A 64 -5.10 -3.03 3.70
CA THR A 64 -4.68 -4.34 3.22
C THR A 64 -5.14 -5.48 4.14
N GLY A 65 -5.48 -5.16 5.38
CA GLY A 65 -5.81 -6.18 6.37
C GLY A 65 -4.59 -6.85 6.98
N LEU A 66 -3.39 -6.39 6.64
CA LEU A 66 -2.14 -6.97 7.13
C LEU A 66 -1.61 -6.19 8.33
N THR A 67 -0.79 -6.86 9.13
CA THR A 67 0.00 -6.15 10.14
C THR A 67 1.16 -5.43 9.44
N VAL A 68 1.80 -4.52 10.15
CA VAL A 68 3.01 -3.84 9.62
C VAL A 68 4.08 -4.87 9.28
N GLU A 69 4.29 -5.84 10.15
CA GLU A 69 5.29 -6.89 9.92
C GLU A 69 5.00 -7.68 8.65
N GLU A 70 3.75 -8.07 8.47
CA GLU A 70 3.35 -8.83 7.29
C GLU A 70 3.54 -8.02 6.02
N PHE A 71 3.16 -6.74 6.09
CA PHE A 71 3.25 -5.86 4.93
C PHE A 71 4.70 -5.66 4.49
N LEU A 72 5.61 -5.54 5.46
CA LEU A 72 7.02 -5.25 5.18
C LEU A 72 7.86 -6.47 4.81
N LYS A 73 7.31 -7.66 4.90
CA LYS A 73 8.04 -8.88 4.59
C LYS A 73 8.38 -9.01 3.12
#